data_b61000a0b53d4466be7c2a15c7217607
#
_entry.id   b61000a0b53d4466be7c2a15c7217607
#
_cell.length_a   1.000
_cell.length_b   1.000
_cell.length_c   1.000
_cell.angle_alpha   90.00
_cell.angle_beta   90.00
_cell.angle_gamma   90.00
#
_symmetry.space_group_name_H-M   'P 1'
#
loop_
_entity.id
_entity.type
_entity.pdbx_description
1 polymer ?
#
loop_
_entity_poly.entity_id
_entity_poly.type
_entity_poly.pdbx_seq_one_letter_code
_entity_poly.pdbx_strand_id
1 'polypeptide(L)'
;MWTRRELKEQAKDALKRNYWKAVLVTVLFGALLGGTGGAAAAGVAASSGSGSSDTGSAWAFVGGFLHEYFPGLLTMLIILAVVLVILSLAVSILLLNPINVGFSYFRVNALRGTGNVGDLGRGFDAAYKRNVGTLLLQAVYTFLWTCLLIVPGFIKAYEYCMIPYLLADHPEMTRQEAFATSKAMMKGNKWKAFVLDLSFIPWDILSTLTLGIVSVFYVAPYRQLTAAALYEKLKAQNEVPAAEIPAQGE
;
A
#
# COMPACT_ATOMS: atom_id res chain seq x y z
N MET A 1 -6.65 -24.92 -8.61
CA MET A 1 -6.42 -23.65 -9.34
C MET A 1 -7.47 -22.66 -8.87
N TRP A 2 -7.13 -21.47 -8.41
CA TRP A 2 -8.09 -20.51 -7.88
C TRP A 2 -8.81 -19.71 -8.99
N THR A 3 -10.04 -19.27 -8.69
CA THR A 3 -10.83 -18.41 -9.58
C THR A 3 -11.12 -17.08 -8.92
N ARG A 4 -11.26 -16.02 -9.73
CA ARG A 4 -11.61 -14.67 -9.25
C ARG A 4 -12.94 -14.63 -8.50
N ARG A 5 -13.91 -15.43 -8.96
CA ARG A 5 -15.23 -15.53 -8.33
C ARG A 5 -15.12 -16.08 -6.91
N GLU A 6 -14.38 -17.16 -6.75
CA GLU A 6 -14.16 -17.81 -5.45
C GLU A 6 -13.52 -16.86 -4.44
N LEU A 7 -12.45 -16.12 -4.82
CA LEU A 7 -11.80 -15.13 -3.96
C LEU A 7 -12.75 -14.01 -3.53
N LYS A 8 -13.55 -13.51 -4.48
CA LYS A 8 -14.53 -12.46 -4.22
C LYS A 8 -15.67 -12.92 -3.33
N GLU A 9 -16.13 -14.15 -3.46
CA GLU A 9 -17.15 -14.75 -2.59
C GLU A 9 -16.61 -14.91 -1.16
N GLN A 10 -15.42 -15.47 -0.99
CA GLN A 10 -14.76 -15.57 0.32
C GLN A 10 -14.56 -14.21 0.99
N ALA A 11 -14.10 -13.22 0.24
CA ALA A 11 -13.91 -11.86 0.75
C ALA A 11 -15.25 -11.21 1.17
N LYS A 12 -16.33 -11.44 0.42
CA LYS A 12 -17.68 -10.95 0.78
C LYS A 12 -18.20 -11.59 2.07
N ASP A 13 -17.99 -12.88 2.23
CA ASP A 13 -18.46 -13.58 3.44
C ASP A 13 -17.64 -13.16 4.66
N ALA A 14 -16.34 -13.00 4.52
CA ALA A 14 -15.49 -12.45 5.58
C ALA A 14 -15.87 -11.00 5.93
N LEU A 15 -16.16 -10.18 4.91
CA LEU A 15 -16.61 -8.79 5.10
C LEU A 15 -17.95 -8.75 5.85
N LYS A 16 -18.94 -9.58 5.51
CA LYS A 16 -20.23 -9.65 6.21
C LYS A 16 -20.05 -9.97 7.69
N ARG A 17 -19.18 -10.94 8.00
CA ARG A 17 -18.93 -11.38 9.39
C ARG A 17 -18.24 -10.32 10.24
N ASN A 18 -17.34 -9.55 9.64
CA ASN A 18 -16.47 -8.58 10.33
C ASN A 18 -16.62 -7.15 9.80
N TYR A 19 -17.79 -6.77 9.26
CA TYR A 19 -17.98 -5.53 8.51
C TYR A 19 -17.47 -4.30 9.24
N TRP A 20 -17.95 -4.04 10.47
CA TRP A 20 -17.54 -2.85 11.22
C TRP A 20 -16.06 -2.85 11.61
N LYS A 21 -15.49 -4.01 11.92
CA LYS A 21 -14.05 -4.14 12.19
C LYS A 21 -13.22 -3.85 10.92
N ALA A 22 -13.62 -4.40 9.79
CA ALA A 22 -12.94 -4.20 8.51
C ALA A 22 -13.02 -2.74 8.05
N VAL A 23 -14.19 -2.09 8.19
CA VAL A 23 -14.36 -0.65 7.90
C VAL A 23 -13.50 0.20 8.82
N LEU A 24 -13.54 -0.02 10.14
CA LEU A 24 -12.74 0.73 11.10
C LEU A 24 -11.24 0.62 10.78
N VAL A 25 -10.75 -0.59 10.53
CA VAL A 25 -9.36 -0.85 10.18
C VAL A 25 -8.99 -0.18 8.86
N THR A 26 -9.88 -0.18 7.87
CA THR A 26 -9.65 0.48 6.58
C THR A 26 -9.63 2.01 6.71
N VAL A 27 -10.55 2.60 7.51
CA VAL A 27 -10.57 4.04 7.81
C VAL A 27 -9.28 4.44 8.53
N LEU A 28 -8.87 3.67 9.54
CA LEU A 28 -7.64 3.92 10.28
C LEU A 28 -6.41 3.85 9.35
N PHE A 29 -6.36 2.85 8.48
CA PHE A 29 -5.30 2.71 7.46
C PHE A 29 -5.32 3.88 6.46
N GLY A 30 -6.49 4.27 5.97
CA GLY A 30 -6.66 5.41 5.08
C GLY A 30 -6.29 6.73 5.73
N ALA A 31 -6.61 6.94 7.00
CA ALA A 31 -6.23 8.14 7.75
C ALA A 31 -4.70 8.22 7.95
N LEU A 32 -4.05 7.08 8.21
CA LEU A 32 -2.60 7.01 8.39
C LEU A 32 -1.82 7.13 7.08
N LEU A 33 -2.32 6.51 5.98
CA LEU A 33 -1.67 6.54 4.66
C LEU A 33 -2.21 7.64 3.76
N GLY A 34 -3.49 8.00 3.88
CA GLY A 34 -4.19 8.93 2.99
C GLY A 34 -3.83 10.39 3.22
N GLY A 35 -3.22 10.72 4.36
CA GLY A 35 -2.73 12.07 4.62
C GLY A 35 -1.64 12.54 3.64
N THR A 36 -1.01 11.63 2.90
CA THR A 36 0.04 11.95 1.93
C THR A 36 -0.43 12.02 0.47
N GLY A 37 -1.60 11.41 0.13
CA GLY A 37 -2.08 11.35 -1.26
C GLY A 37 -3.18 12.36 -1.60
N GLY A 38 -4.00 12.76 -0.61
CA GLY A 38 -5.13 13.67 -0.84
C GLY A 38 -4.74 15.15 -0.91
N ALA A 39 -3.66 15.55 -0.26
CA ALA A 39 -3.22 16.95 -0.25
C ALA A 39 -2.53 17.38 -1.56
N ALA A 40 -1.94 16.45 -2.32
CA ALA A 40 -1.28 16.76 -3.58
C ALA A 40 -2.28 17.06 -4.73
N ALA A 41 -3.49 16.51 -4.68
CA ALA A 41 -4.53 16.74 -5.71
C ALA A 41 -5.27 18.07 -5.53
N ALA A 42 -5.34 18.61 -4.32
CA ALA A 42 -6.00 19.89 -4.04
C ALA A 42 -5.14 21.12 -4.38
N GLY A 43 -3.82 20.97 -4.43
CA GLY A 43 -2.90 22.09 -4.66
C GLY A 43 -2.78 22.54 -6.12
N VAL A 44 -3.18 21.71 -7.08
CA VAL A 44 -3.03 22.01 -8.53
C VAL A 44 -4.23 22.79 -9.10
N ALA A 45 -5.36 22.81 -8.42
CA ALA A 45 -6.58 23.47 -8.92
C ALA A 45 -6.68 24.97 -8.62
N ALA A 46 -5.74 25.56 -7.86
CA ALA A 46 -5.86 26.93 -7.37
C ALA A 46 -5.07 28.00 -8.18
N SER A 47 -4.43 27.63 -9.31
CA SER A 47 -3.52 28.56 -10.00
C SER A 47 -3.96 29.03 -11.39
N SER A 48 -5.26 28.98 -11.74
CA SER A 48 -5.74 29.55 -13.01
C SER A 48 -6.74 30.66 -12.79
N GLY A 49 -6.25 31.81 -12.34
CA GLY A 49 -6.98 33.06 -12.29
C GLY A 49 -6.17 34.14 -13.01
N SER A 50 -6.40 34.33 -14.31
CA SER A 50 -5.88 35.46 -15.09
C SER A 50 -6.67 36.72 -14.77
N GLY A 51 -6.07 37.61 -13.98
CA GLY A 51 -6.52 38.97 -13.77
C GLY A 51 -5.48 39.94 -14.29
N SER A 52 -5.69 40.51 -15.45
CA SER A 52 -4.91 41.63 -16.00
C SER A 52 -5.32 42.90 -15.30
N SER A 53 -4.48 43.51 -14.53
CA SER A 53 -4.57 44.92 -14.14
C SER A 53 -3.16 45.48 -13.88
N ASP A 54 -2.97 46.69 -14.40
CA ASP A 54 -1.84 47.56 -14.46
C ASP A 54 -1.20 47.82 -13.07
N THR A 55 -0.30 46.94 -12.65
CA THR A 55 0.44 47.01 -11.38
C THR A 55 1.96 46.81 -11.60
N GLY A 56 2.44 47.02 -12.80
CA GLY A 56 3.84 46.77 -13.16
C GLY A 56 4.89 47.47 -12.27
N SER A 57 4.59 48.65 -11.75
CA SER A 57 5.49 49.39 -10.87
C SER A 57 5.53 48.87 -9.43
N ALA A 58 4.38 48.45 -8.89
CA ALA A 58 4.30 47.89 -7.54
C ALA A 58 4.95 46.51 -7.43
N TRP A 59 4.75 45.66 -8.45
CA TRP A 59 5.38 44.33 -8.48
C TRP A 59 6.88 44.38 -8.74
N ALA A 60 7.38 45.37 -9.52
CA ALA A 60 8.81 45.58 -9.70
C ALA A 60 9.48 46.04 -8.39
N PHE A 61 8.81 46.90 -7.61
CA PHE A 61 9.30 47.34 -6.31
C PHE A 61 9.26 46.17 -5.27
N VAL A 62 8.15 45.43 -5.23
CA VAL A 62 8.02 44.22 -4.36
C VAL A 62 9.02 43.16 -4.80
N GLY A 63 9.21 42.91 -6.09
CA GLY A 63 10.18 41.97 -6.61
C GLY A 63 11.63 42.34 -6.27
N GLY A 64 11.99 43.59 -6.39
CA GLY A 64 13.31 44.11 -6.00
C GLY A 64 13.55 44.00 -4.50
N PHE A 65 12.58 44.39 -3.68
CA PHE A 65 12.62 44.26 -2.22
C PHE A 65 12.73 42.79 -1.78
N LEU A 66 11.94 41.91 -2.40
CA LEU A 66 12.01 40.47 -2.14
C LEU A 66 13.35 39.85 -2.58
N HIS A 67 13.93 40.29 -3.67
CA HIS A 67 15.22 39.78 -4.17
C HIS A 67 16.40 40.21 -3.27
N GLU A 68 16.35 41.40 -2.69
CA GLU A 68 17.46 41.92 -1.89
C GLU A 68 17.41 41.51 -0.42
N TYR A 69 16.22 41.42 0.17
CA TYR A 69 16.04 41.15 1.62
C TYR A 69 15.65 39.72 1.96
N PHE A 70 15.20 38.88 0.99
CA PHE A 70 14.67 37.55 1.27
C PHE A 70 15.44 36.34 0.70
N PRO A 71 16.66 36.40 0.13
CA PRO A 71 17.33 35.19 -0.33
C PRO A 71 17.63 34.25 0.84
N GLY A 72 17.93 34.76 2.02
CA GLY A 72 18.14 34.00 3.23
C GLY A 72 16.86 33.33 3.73
N LEU A 73 15.71 34.01 3.71
CA LEU A 73 14.43 33.48 4.11
C LEU A 73 13.95 32.37 3.16
N LEU A 74 14.08 32.57 1.85
CA LEU A 74 13.73 31.54 0.86
C LEU A 74 14.60 30.29 1.03
N THR A 75 15.90 30.46 1.24
CA THR A 75 16.84 29.37 1.50
C THR A 75 16.46 28.63 2.80
N MET A 76 16.14 29.38 3.85
CA MET A 76 15.69 28.78 5.12
C MET A 76 14.38 27.99 4.96
N LEU A 77 13.41 28.50 4.18
CA LEU A 77 12.16 27.81 3.90
C LEU A 77 12.39 26.53 3.08
N ILE A 78 13.31 26.57 2.10
CA ILE A 78 13.67 25.37 1.32
C ILE A 78 14.33 24.33 2.23
N ILE A 79 15.27 24.72 3.08
CA ILE A 79 15.91 23.81 4.03
C ILE A 79 14.88 23.22 4.98
N LEU A 80 13.98 24.05 5.53
CA LEU A 80 12.91 23.59 6.40
C LEU A 80 11.99 22.59 5.67
N ALA A 81 11.60 22.89 4.42
CA ALA A 81 10.78 22.00 3.61
C ALA A 81 11.49 20.65 3.37
N VAL A 82 12.78 20.67 3.04
CA VAL A 82 13.59 19.45 2.87
C VAL A 82 13.66 18.65 4.16
N VAL A 83 13.91 19.30 5.30
CA VAL A 83 13.93 18.63 6.62
C VAL A 83 12.58 18.01 6.94
N LEU A 84 11.48 18.72 6.71
CA LEU A 84 10.13 18.19 6.92
C LEU A 84 9.82 16.99 6.00
N VAL A 85 10.26 17.02 4.74
CA VAL A 85 10.12 15.90 3.81
C VAL A 85 10.92 14.70 4.30
N ILE A 86 12.17 14.88 4.71
CA ILE A 86 13.01 13.79 5.25
C ILE A 86 12.38 13.22 6.53
N LEU A 87 11.91 14.07 7.43
CA LEU A 87 11.26 13.65 8.67
C LEU A 87 9.95 12.89 8.39
N SER A 88 9.13 13.38 7.46
CA SER A 88 7.87 12.70 7.07
C SER A 88 8.17 11.33 6.43
N LEU A 89 9.22 11.24 5.62
CA LEU A 89 9.65 9.98 5.01
C LEU A 89 10.14 8.99 6.08
N ALA A 90 10.94 9.46 7.05
CA ALA A 90 11.40 8.63 8.16
C ALA A 90 10.24 8.10 9.01
N VAL A 91 9.29 8.97 9.37
CA VAL A 91 8.08 8.60 10.11
C VAL A 91 7.25 7.59 9.30
N SER A 92 7.07 7.82 8.00
CA SER A 92 6.35 6.90 7.11
C SER A 92 7.01 5.51 7.10
N ILE A 93 8.32 5.43 6.95
CA ILE A 93 9.05 4.16 6.92
C ILE A 93 8.97 3.45 8.27
N LEU A 94 9.18 4.16 9.38
CA LEU A 94 9.26 3.57 10.72
C LEU A 94 7.90 3.19 11.30
N LEU A 95 6.84 3.95 11.01
CA LEU A 95 5.50 3.69 11.54
C LEU A 95 4.62 2.92 10.56
N LEU A 96 4.57 3.30 9.28
CA LEU A 96 3.64 2.70 8.33
C LEU A 96 4.01 1.27 7.93
N ASN A 97 5.31 0.93 7.88
CA ASN A 97 5.73 -0.43 7.55
C ASN A 97 5.27 -1.47 8.58
N PRO A 98 5.53 -1.33 9.90
CA PRO A 98 5.03 -2.28 10.88
C PRO A 98 3.50 -2.31 10.95
N ILE A 99 2.86 -1.16 10.83
CA ILE A 99 1.40 -1.07 10.75
C ILE A 99 0.87 -1.90 9.56
N ASN A 100 1.52 -1.85 8.41
CA ASN A 100 1.11 -2.62 7.23
C ASN A 100 1.17 -4.14 7.47
N VAL A 101 2.17 -4.62 8.21
CA VAL A 101 2.22 -6.03 8.66
C VAL A 101 1.06 -6.35 9.59
N GLY A 102 0.78 -5.50 10.58
CA GLY A 102 -0.37 -5.64 11.49
C GLY A 102 -1.71 -5.67 10.74
N PHE A 103 -1.89 -4.80 9.73
CA PHE A 103 -3.06 -4.85 8.86
C PHE A 103 -3.16 -6.16 8.06
N SER A 104 -2.06 -6.68 7.56
CA SER A 104 -2.03 -7.95 6.83
C SER A 104 -2.42 -9.10 7.75
N TYR A 105 -1.93 -9.07 9.00
CA TYR A 105 -2.31 -10.04 10.03
C TYR A 105 -3.82 -10.00 10.33
N PHE A 106 -4.37 -8.80 10.55
CA PHE A 106 -5.82 -8.63 10.74
C PHE A 106 -6.62 -9.19 9.56
N ARG A 107 -6.21 -8.90 8.32
CA ARG A 107 -6.93 -9.34 7.11
C ARG A 107 -6.96 -10.87 7.00
N VAL A 108 -5.84 -11.52 7.25
CA VAL A 108 -5.73 -12.98 7.25
C VAL A 108 -6.62 -13.59 8.34
N ASN A 109 -6.56 -13.06 9.57
CA ASN A 109 -7.40 -13.52 10.68
C ASN A 109 -8.89 -13.24 10.45
N ALA A 110 -9.25 -12.14 9.79
CA ALA A 110 -10.64 -11.85 9.44
C ALA A 110 -11.22 -12.87 8.46
N LEU A 111 -10.42 -13.39 7.53
CA LEU A 111 -10.81 -14.49 6.65
C LEU A 111 -11.02 -15.79 7.43
N ARG A 112 -10.12 -16.08 8.38
CA ARG A 112 -10.21 -17.25 9.27
C ARG A 112 -11.34 -17.14 10.32
N GLY A 113 -11.97 -15.94 10.42
CA GLY A 113 -13.08 -15.70 11.36
C GLY A 113 -12.66 -15.19 12.74
N THR A 114 -11.38 -15.03 13.00
CA THR A 114 -10.79 -14.65 14.31
C THR A 114 -10.24 -13.21 14.35
N GLY A 115 -10.53 -12.38 13.33
CA GLY A 115 -9.99 -11.02 13.23
C GLY A 115 -10.31 -10.13 14.43
N ASN A 116 -9.27 -9.61 15.08
CA ASN A 116 -9.36 -8.68 16.18
C ASN A 116 -8.59 -7.39 15.85
N VAL A 117 -9.14 -6.24 16.24
CA VAL A 117 -8.48 -4.94 16.03
C VAL A 117 -7.12 -4.87 16.75
N GLY A 118 -6.95 -5.60 17.88
CA GLY A 118 -5.68 -5.74 18.57
C GLY A 118 -4.54 -6.35 17.74
N ASP A 119 -4.88 -7.08 16.67
CA ASP A 119 -3.89 -7.66 15.75
C ASP A 119 -3.04 -6.61 15.02
N LEU A 120 -3.52 -5.36 14.96
CA LEU A 120 -2.78 -4.23 14.37
C LEU A 120 -1.45 -3.95 15.09
N GLY A 121 -1.40 -4.19 16.41
CA GLY A 121 -0.20 -4.00 17.23
C GLY A 121 0.91 -5.01 16.96
N ARG A 122 0.61 -6.16 16.38
CA ARG A 122 1.59 -7.23 16.16
C ARG A 122 2.72 -6.86 15.18
N GLY A 123 2.52 -5.83 14.34
CA GLY A 123 3.58 -5.30 13.51
C GLY A 123 4.76 -4.67 14.29
N PHE A 124 4.53 -4.31 15.57
CA PHE A 124 5.52 -3.69 16.47
C PHE A 124 6.19 -4.68 17.44
N ASP A 125 5.91 -5.96 17.32
CA ASP A 125 6.50 -7.02 18.16
C ASP A 125 8.01 -7.21 17.92
N ALA A 126 8.60 -8.24 18.51
CA ALA A 126 10.03 -8.55 18.44
C ALA A 126 10.63 -8.56 17.02
N ALA A 127 9.80 -8.81 16.00
CA ALA A 127 10.21 -8.80 14.60
C ALA A 127 10.24 -7.39 13.94
N TYR A 128 9.95 -6.30 14.69
CA TYR A 128 9.84 -4.93 14.17
C TYR A 128 10.98 -4.52 13.23
N LYS A 129 12.24 -4.62 13.69
CA LYS A 129 13.41 -4.20 12.90
C LYS A 129 13.52 -4.99 11.58
N ARG A 130 13.18 -6.27 11.61
CA ARG A 130 13.19 -7.13 10.45
C ARG A 130 12.05 -6.77 9.49
N ASN A 131 10.85 -6.56 9.99
CA ASN A 131 9.67 -6.19 9.20
C ASN A 131 9.89 -4.85 8.49
N VAL A 132 10.31 -3.82 9.23
CA VAL A 132 10.65 -2.49 8.66
C VAL A 132 11.72 -2.62 7.59
N GLY A 133 12.82 -3.34 7.89
CA GLY A 133 13.90 -3.50 6.93
C GLY A 133 13.52 -4.31 5.69
N THR A 134 12.64 -5.31 5.81
CA THR A 134 12.18 -6.11 4.66
C THR A 134 11.25 -5.30 3.76
N LEU A 135 10.29 -4.57 4.34
CA LEU A 135 9.37 -3.73 3.58
C LEU A 135 10.06 -2.50 2.96
N LEU A 136 11.04 -1.91 3.67
CA LEU A 136 11.87 -0.86 3.10
C LEU A 136 12.65 -1.39 1.88
N LEU A 137 13.29 -2.54 2.00
CA LEU A 137 14.02 -3.16 0.90
C LEU A 137 13.10 -3.49 -0.29
N GLN A 138 11.90 -3.99 -0.01
CA GLN A 138 10.85 -4.20 -1.02
C GLN A 138 10.51 -2.90 -1.75
N ALA A 139 10.28 -1.80 -1.01
CA ALA A 139 9.97 -0.50 -1.58
C ALA A 139 11.12 0.02 -2.46
N VAL A 140 12.37 -0.08 -1.97
CA VAL A 140 13.56 0.32 -2.73
C VAL A 140 13.70 -0.49 -4.02
N TYR A 141 13.59 -1.82 -3.96
CA TYR A 141 13.67 -2.65 -5.16
C TYR A 141 12.56 -2.33 -6.17
N THR A 142 11.33 -2.18 -5.70
CA THR A 142 10.20 -1.84 -6.59
C THR A 142 10.42 -0.46 -7.21
N PHE A 143 10.87 0.52 -6.42
CA PHE A 143 11.16 1.87 -6.89
C PHE A 143 12.28 1.88 -7.95
N LEU A 144 13.42 1.20 -7.71
CA LEU A 144 14.51 1.11 -8.69
C LEU A 144 14.04 0.52 -10.02
N TRP A 145 13.28 -0.57 -9.97
CA TRP A 145 12.74 -1.19 -11.18
C TRP A 145 11.73 -0.30 -11.90
N THR A 146 10.94 0.47 -11.15
CA THR A 146 9.98 1.43 -11.73
C THR A 146 10.71 2.62 -12.39
N CYS A 147 11.79 3.11 -11.77
CA CYS A 147 12.64 4.16 -12.36
C CYS A 147 13.36 3.68 -13.63
N LEU A 148 13.77 2.40 -13.67
CA LEU A 148 14.44 1.85 -14.83
C LEU A 148 13.47 1.70 -16.01
N LEU A 149 12.33 1.08 -15.77
CA LEU A 149 11.24 0.89 -16.73
C LEU A 149 9.93 0.65 -15.98
N ILE A 150 8.87 1.33 -16.40
CA ILE A 150 7.54 1.23 -15.76
C ILE A 150 7.01 -0.21 -15.76
N VAL A 151 7.10 -0.90 -16.89
CA VAL A 151 6.56 -2.28 -17.04
C VAL A 151 7.23 -3.29 -16.11
N PRO A 152 8.58 -3.43 -16.05
CA PRO A 152 9.20 -4.33 -15.08
C PRO A 152 9.00 -3.89 -13.63
N GLY A 153 8.82 -2.60 -13.35
CA GLY A 153 8.43 -2.11 -12.04
C GLY A 153 7.10 -2.71 -11.58
N PHE A 154 6.07 -2.69 -12.42
CA PHE A 154 4.78 -3.35 -12.16
C PHE A 154 4.93 -4.85 -11.94
N ILE A 155 5.70 -5.55 -12.78
CA ILE A 155 5.93 -6.99 -12.64
C ILE A 155 6.57 -7.30 -11.27
N LYS A 156 7.53 -6.48 -10.82
CA LYS A 156 8.19 -6.63 -9.52
C LYS A 156 7.28 -6.26 -8.35
N ALA A 157 6.42 -5.26 -8.50
CA ALA A 157 5.41 -4.93 -7.49
C ALA A 157 4.48 -6.13 -7.21
N TYR A 158 4.00 -6.81 -8.27
CA TYR A 158 3.21 -8.04 -8.10
C TYR A 158 4.03 -9.21 -7.55
N GLU A 159 5.32 -9.30 -7.89
CA GLU A 159 6.21 -10.35 -7.38
C GLU A 159 6.39 -10.28 -5.86
N TYR A 160 6.38 -9.08 -5.30
CA TYR A 160 6.62 -8.82 -3.88
C TYR A 160 5.36 -8.49 -3.07
N CYS A 161 4.18 -8.50 -3.68
CA CYS A 161 2.93 -8.08 -3.02
C CYS A 161 2.51 -8.99 -1.85
N MET A 162 3.02 -10.23 -1.77
CA MET A 162 2.70 -11.18 -0.69
C MET A 162 3.61 -11.03 0.54
N ILE A 163 4.71 -10.25 0.46
CA ILE A 163 5.66 -10.08 1.57
C ILE A 163 4.99 -9.62 2.88
N PRO A 164 4.11 -8.60 2.91
CA PRO A 164 3.47 -8.17 4.16
C PRO A 164 2.64 -9.28 4.83
N TYR A 165 2.00 -10.12 4.03
CA TYR A 165 1.22 -11.26 4.53
C TYR A 165 2.10 -12.38 5.06
N LEU A 166 3.22 -12.67 4.38
CA LEU A 166 4.21 -13.66 4.82
C LEU A 166 4.84 -13.26 6.16
N LEU A 167 5.24 -12.00 6.31
CA LEU A 167 5.79 -11.48 7.56
C LEU A 167 4.76 -11.45 8.69
N ALA A 168 3.48 -11.30 8.35
CA ALA A 168 2.39 -11.36 9.32
C ALA A 168 2.14 -12.79 9.82
N ASP A 169 2.15 -13.75 8.91
CA ASP A 169 1.82 -15.16 9.20
C ASP A 169 3.03 -15.94 9.75
N HIS A 170 4.25 -15.57 9.36
CA HIS A 170 5.53 -16.17 9.75
C HIS A 170 6.51 -15.13 10.29
N PRO A 171 6.33 -14.67 11.54
CA PRO A 171 7.16 -13.61 12.11
C PRO A 171 8.63 -14.02 12.31
N GLU A 172 8.98 -15.29 12.26
CA GLU A 172 10.35 -15.82 12.31
C GLU A 172 11.08 -15.81 10.96
N MET A 173 10.33 -15.68 9.85
CA MET A 173 10.89 -15.77 8.49
C MET A 173 11.96 -14.71 8.22
N THR A 174 13.06 -15.12 7.61
CA THR A 174 14.14 -14.20 7.22
C THR A 174 13.75 -13.34 6.01
N ARG A 175 14.46 -12.23 5.79
CA ARG A 175 14.21 -11.36 4.62
C ARG A 175 14.33 -12.13 3.29
N GLN A 176 15.40 -12.92 3.15
CA GLN A 176 15.67 -13.66 1.92
C GLN A 176 14.56 -14.68 1.63
N GLU A 177 14.12 -15.40 2.67
CA GLU A 177 13.01 -16.34 2.57
C GLU A 177 11.70 -15.64 2.19
N ALA A 178 11.38 -14.49 2.79
CA ALA A 178 10.17 -13.73 2.46
C ALA A 178 10.14 -13.30 0.98
N PHE A 179 11.27 -12.81 0.45
CA PHE A 179 11.38 -12.47 -0.97
C PHE A 179 11.31 -13.70 -1.88
N ALA A 180 12.00 -14.79 -1.54
CA ALA A 180 12.00 -16.02 -2.30
C ALA A 180 10.60 -16.66 -2.34
N THR A 181 9.94 -16.76 -1.20
CA THR A 181 8.60 -17.34 -1.06
C THR A 181 7.55 -16.49 -1.78
N SER A 182 7.56 -15.17 -1.62
CA SER A 182 6.64 -14.29 -2.36
C SER A 182 6.79 -14.43 -3.86
N LYS A 183 8.04 -14.49 -4.35
CA LYS A 183 8.35 -14.71 -5.77
C LYS A 183 7.85 -16.07 -6.25
N ALA A 184 8.03 -17.14 -5.47
CA ALA A 184 7.56 -18.48 -5.79
C ALA A 184 6.03 -18.53 -5.86
N MET A 185 5.33 -17.98 -4.86
CA MET A 185 3.85 -17.91 -4.80
C MET A 185 3.26 -17.16 -6.00
N MET A 186 3.90 -16.08 -6.43
CA MET A 186 3.43 -15.25 -7.55
C MET A 186 3.88 -15.76 -8.93
N LYS A 187 4.73 -16.78 -9.00
CA LYS A 187 5.14 -17.39 -10.26
C LYS A 187 3.93 -18.01 -10.97
N GLY A 188 3.65 -17.56 -12.20
CA GLY A 188 2.46 -17.98 -12.98
C GLY A 188 1.13 -17.34 -12.54
N ASN A 189 1.08 -16.63 -11.41
CA ASN A 189 -0.13 -16.00 -10.89
C ASN A 189 -0.17 -14.46 -11.07
N LYS A 190 0.95 -13.82 -11.47
CA LYS A 190 1.05 -12.35 -11.60
C LYS A 190 -0.04 -11.76 -12.50
N TRP A 191 -0.22 -12.34 -13.70
CA TRP A 191 -1.26 -11.88 -14.63
C TRP A 191 -2.67 -12.04 -14.10
N LYS A 192 -2.95 -13.15 -13.41
CA LYS A 192 -4.25 -13.40 -12.79
C LYS A 192 -4.53 -12.40 -11.66
N ALA A 193 -3.52 -12.07 -10.86
CA ALA A 193 -3.60 -11.06 -9.81
C ALA A 193 -3.84 -9.66 -10.41
N PHE A 194 -3.13 -9.30 -11.47
CA PHE A 194 -3.38 -8.06 -12.21
C PHE A 194 -4.82 -7.96 -12.73
N VAL A 195 -5.33 -9.03 -13.37
CA VAL A 195 -6.72 -9.05 -13.86
C VAL A 195 -7.73 -9.04 -12.71
N LEU A 196 -7.38 -9.58 -11.54
CA LEU A 196 -8.20 -9.46 -10.34
C LEU A 196 -8.31 -7.99 -9.90
N ASP A 197 -7.19 -7.26 -9.84
CA ASP A 197 -7.19 -5.82 -9.53
C ASP A 197 -7.95 -5.01 -10.58
N LEU A 198 -7.77 -5.31 -11.86
CA LEU A 198 -8.50 -4.66 -12.95
C LEU A 198 -10.04 -4.81 -12.80
N SER A 199 -10.47 -5.91 -12.20
CA SER A 199 -11.90 -6.17 -11.95
C SER A 199 -12.52 -5.28 -10.86
N PHE A 200 -11.72 -4.44 -10.19
CA PHE A 200 -12.18 -3.42 -9.24
C PHE A 200 -12.36 -2.04 -9.88
N ILE A 201 -11.87 -1.82 -11.11
CA ILE A 201 -12.03 -0.52 -11.81
C ILE A 201 -13.47 -0.01 -11.83
N PRO A 202 -14.51 -0.82 -12.13
CA PRO A 202 -15.89 -0.33 -12.12
C PRO A 202 -16.31 0.21 -10.74
N TRP A 203 -15.79 -0.40 -9.66
CA TRP A 203 -16.02 0.04 -8.29
C TRP A 203 -15.26 1.32 -7.96
N ASP A 204 -14.03 1.48 -8.50
CA ASP A 204 -13.24 2.71 -8.33
C ASP A 204 -13.93 3.89 -9.06
N ILE A 205 -14.52 3.68 -10.24
CA ILE A 205 -15.35 4.68 -10.94
C ILE A 205 -16.57 5.07 -10.10
N LEU A 206 -17.30 4.09 -9.57
CA LEU A 206 -18.45 4.35 -8.69
C LEU A 206 -18.03 5.11 -7.43
N SER A 207 -16.86 4.79 -6.89
CA SER A 207 -16.29 5.50 -5.72
C SER A 207 -15.99 6.96 -6.02
N THR A 208 -15.48 7.26 -7.21
CA THR A 208 -15.21 8.63 -7.66
C THR A 208 -16.52 9.42 -7.78
N LEU A 209 -17.57 8.82 -8.33
CA LEU A 209 -18.90 9.44 -8.44
C LEU A 209 -19.54 9.72 -7.08
N THR A 210 -19.22 8.95 -6.05
CA THR A 210 -19.73 9.10 -4.68
C THR A 210 -18.78 9.86 -3.75
N LEU A 211 -17.85 10.67 -4.31
CA LEU A 211 -16.84 11.41 -3.55
C LEU A 211 -16.03 10.53 -2.57
N GLY A 212 -15.82 9.25 -2.93
CA GLY A 212 -15.05 8.30 -2.14
C GLY A 212 -15.82 7.58 -1.02
N ILE A 213 -17.09 7.91 -0.76
CA ILE A 213 -17.88 7.28 0.31
C ILE A 213 -17.95 5.77 0.11
N VAL A 214 -18.31 5.31 -1.08
CA VAL A 214 -18.38 3.87 -1.42
C VAL A 214 -17.01 3.20 -1.31
N SER A 215 -15.92 3.93 -1.62
CA SER A 215 -14.55 3.43 -1.47
C SER A 215 -14.26 3.05 -0.02
N VAL A 216 -14.48 3.97 0.90
CA VAL A 216 -14.13 3.80 2.32
C VAL A 216 -14.96 2.70 2.98
N PHE A 217 -16.27 2.68 2.75
CA PHE A 217 -17.18 1.79 3.46
C PHE A 217 -17.31 0.40 2.83
N TYR A 218 -17.04 0.26 1.55
CA TYR A 218 -17.26 -1.02 0.86
C TYR A 218 -16.07 -1.47 0.01
N VAL A 219 -15.58 -0.67 -0.93
CA VAL A 219 -14.61 -1.14 -1.93
C VAL A 219 -13.25 -1.44 -1.31
N ALA A 220 -12.76 -0.56 -0.47
CA ALA A 220 -11.44 -0.73 0.13
C ALA A 220 -11.37 -1.95 1.08
N PRO A 221 -12.29 -2.16 2.06
CA PRO A 221 -12.26 -3.37 2.88
C PRO A 221 -12.47 -4.64 2.04
N TYR A 222 -13.32 -4.59 1.02
CA TYR A 222 -13.55 -5.71 0.12
C TYR A 222 -12.30 -6.09 -0.70
N ARG A 223 -11.61 -5.10 -1.29
CA ARG A 223 -10.35 -5.29 -2.03
C ARG A 223 -9.26 -5.87 -1.13
N GLN A 224 -9.14 -5.34 0.09
CA GLN A 224 -8.15 -5.79 1.07
C GLN A 224 -8.38 -7.25 1.50
N LEU A 225 -9.61 -7.64 1.77
CA LEU A 225 -9.96 -9.03 2.08
C LEU A 225 -9.79 -9.96 0.87
N THR A 226 -10.04 -9.47 -0.35
CA THR A 226 -9.78 -10.24 -1.58
C THR A 226 -8.28 -10.51 -1.76
N ALA A 227 -7.42 -9.55 -1.45
CA ALA A 227 -5.97 -9.74 -1.49
C ALA A 227 -5.49 -10.76 -0.43
N ALA A 228 -6.07 -10.73 0.77
CA ALA A 228 -5.78 -11.73 1.80
C ALA A 228 -6.30 -13.13 1.40
N ALA A 229 -7.47 -13.22 0.75
CA ALA A 229 -7.98 -14.48 0.22
C ALA A 229 -7.06 -15.05 -0.88
N LEU A 230 -6.49 -14.17 -1.73
CA LEU A 230 -5.49 -14.58 -2.70
C LEU A 230 -4.25 -15.16 -2.00
N TYR A 231 -3.75 -14.51 -0.94
CA TYR A 231 -2.63 -15.01 -0.15
C TYR A 231 -2.90 -16.41 0.40
N GLU A 232 -4.06 -16.63 1.06
CA GLU A 232 -4.44 -17.95 1.60
C GLU A 232 -4.47 -19.04 0.52
N LYS A 233 -5.04 -18.73 -0.64
CA LYS A 233 -5.07 -19.69 -1.76
C LYS A 233 -3.69 -19.99 -2.34
N LEU A 234 -2.84 -18.98 -2.47
CA LEU A 234 -1.46 -19.18 -2.94
C LEU A 234 -0.62 -19.94 -1.92
N LYS A 235 -0.83 -19.70 -0.61
CA LYS A 235 -0.20 -20.43 0.48
C LYS A 235 -0.55 -21.91 0.38
N ALA A 236 -1.84 -22.24 0.33
CA ALA A 236 -2.30 -23.63 0.19
C ALA A 236 -1.75 -24.32 -1.07
N GLN A 237 -1.59 -23.60 -2.18
CA GLN A 237 -1.01 -24.17 -3.41
C GLN A 237 0.48 -24.47 -3.30
N ASN A 238 1.22 -23.75 -2.45
CA ASN A 238 2.66 -23.96 -2.26
C ASN A 238 2.96 -24.95 -1.14
N GLU A 239 2.03 -25.16 -0.20
CA GLU A 239 2.17 -26.17 0.87
C GLU A 239 1.81 -27.60 0.41
N VAL A 240 0.94 -27.73 -0.59
CA VAL A 240 0.49 -29.04 -1.13
C VAL A 240 1.52 -29.80 -1.99
N PRO A 241 2.55 -29.21 -2.63
CA PRO A 241 3.46 -30.00 -3.48
C PRO A 241 4.46 -30.88 -2.75
N ALA A 242 4.53 -30.89 -1.42
CA ALA A 242 5.46 -31.75 -0.71
C ALA A 242 4.91 -33.17 -0.41
N ALA A 243 3.61 -33.38 -0.59
CA ALA A 243 2.94 -34.65 -0.23
C ALA A 243 2.56 -35.56 -1.43
N GLU A 244 2.70 -35.08 -2.68
CA GLU A 244 2.36 -35.86 -3.87
C GLU A 244 3.51 -35.86 -4.89
N ILE A 245 4.69 -36.32 -4.51
CA ILE A 245 5.61 -36.95 -5.46
C ILE A 245 5.36 -38.45 -5.31
N PRO A 246 4.64 -39.11 -6.23
CA PRO A 246 4.68 -40.56 -6.27
C PRO A 246 6.13 -40.90 -6.49
N ALA A 247 6.71 -41.71 -5.59
CA ALA A 247 7.99 -42.34 -5.81
C ALA A 247 7.88 -43.06 -7.18
N GLN A 248 8.46 -42.45 -8.21
CA GLN A 248 8.64 -43.15 -9.47
C GLN A 248 9.69 -44.19 -9.17
N GLY A 249 9.17 -45.43 -9.11
CA GLY A 249 9.92 -46.61 -8.88
C GLY A 249 11.04 -46.81 -9.88
N GLU A 250 11.95 -47.57 -9.41
CA GLU A 250 13.06 -48.22 -10.07
C GLU A 250 12.74 -48.79 -11.45
#